data_35efa1259da89e0c1bf66bcb45c6c46f
#
_entry.id   35efa1259da89e0c1bf66bcb45c6c46f
#
_cell.length_a   1.000
_cell.length_b   1.000
_cell.length_c   1.000
_cell.angle_alpha   90.00
_cell.angle_beta   90.00
_cell.angle_gamma   90.00
#
_symmetry.space_group_name_H-M   'P 1'
#
loop_
_entity.id
_entity.type
_entity.pdbx_description
1 polymer ?
#
loop_
_entity_poly.entity_id
_entity_poly.type
_entity_poly.pdbx_seq_one_letter_code
_entity_poly.pdbx_strand_id
1 'polypeptide(L)'
;MNGVVLKGLLALLAAGVFLTVSMAIVLTRRGLPAALQALGVGCFGVMALTHVFEAFSMLPAFGWGQRRTMGHLIDLVAALLGVMCVTTSFLLWRRDQRRSKLGAHGTAAPSHNRWRGA
;
A
#
# COMPACT_ATOMS: atom_id res chain seq x y z
N MET A 1 -14.81 -27.87 -9.19
CA MET A 1 -14.48 -26.71 -8.33
C MET A 1 -15.27 -25.51 -8.86
N ASN A 2 -16.19 -24.97 -8.05
CA ASN A 2 -17.09 -23.91 -8.51
C ASN A 2 -16.29 -22.63 -8.77
N GLY A 3 -16.56 -21.96 -9.91
CA GLY A 3 -15.82 -20.75 -10.33
C GLY A 3 -15.75 -19.64 -9.26
N VAL A 4 -16.71 -19.61 -8.33
CA VAL A 4 -16.74 -18.69 -7.19
C VAL A 4 -15.61 -18.98 -6.19
N VAL A 5 -15.39 -20.28 -5.88
CA VAL A 5 -14.32 -20.70 -4.96
C VAL A 5 -12.94 -20.40 -5.55
N LEU A 6 -12.76 -20.62 -6.85
CA LEU A 6 -11.50 -20.33 -7.53
C LEU A 6 -11.19 -18.82 -7.51
N LYS A 7 -12.20 -17.99 -7.81
CA LYS A 7 -12.04 -16.52 -7.75
C LYS A 7 -11.71 -16.03 -6.34
N GLY A 8 -12.38 -16.57 -5.33
CA GLY A 8 -12.11 -16.26 -3.93
C GLY A 8 -10.69 -16.64 -3.51
N LEU A 9 -10.21 -17.81 -3.93
CA LEU A 9 -8.86 -18.29 -3.63
C LEU A 9 -7.79 -17.43 -4.30
N LEU A 10 -8.00 -17.03 -5.56
CA LEU A 10 -7.10 -16.14 -6.29
C LEU A 10 -7.05 -14.75 -5.65
N ALA A 11 -8.18 -14.21 -5.23
CA ALA A 11 -8.25 -12.93 -4.54
C ALA A 11 -7.52 -12.98 -3.18
N LEU A 12 -7.68 -14.06 -2.43
CA LEU A 12 -7.00 -14.29 -1.16
C LEU A 12 -5.48 -14.40 -1.34
N LEU A 13 -5.02 -15.13 -2.35
CA LEU A 13 -3.61 -15.25 -2.71
C LEU A 13 -3.01 -13.89 -3.08
N ALA A 14 -3.68 -13.13 -3.95
CA ALA A 14 -3.24 -11.80 -4.37
C ALA A 14 -3.17 -10.85 -3.17
N ALA A 15 -4.18 -10.84 -2.31
CA ALA A 15 -4.20 -10.06 -1.08
C ALA A 15 -3.07 -10.46 -0.13
N GLY A 16 -2.81 -11.75 0.05
CA GLY A 16 -1.73 -12.26 0.89
C GLY A 16 -0.35 -11.84 0.40
N VAL A 17 -0.06 -11.97 -0.89
CA VAL A 17 1.20 -11.51 -1.50
C VAL A 17 1.36 -10.00 -1.32
N PHE A 18 0.30 -9.23 -1.62
CA PHE A 18 0.33 -7.77 -1.48
C PHE A 18 0.57 -7.34 -0.03
N LEU A 19 -0.08 -7.99 0.93
CA LEU A 19 0.08 -7.75 2.37
C LEU A 19 1.51 -8.05 2.84
N THR A 20 2.07 -9.18 2.39
CA THR A 20 3.43 -9.60 2.76
C THR A 20 4.48 -8.63 2.22
N VAL A 21 4.38 -8.25 0.94
CA VAL A 21 5.31 -7.29 0.33
C VAL A 21 5.21 -5.93 1.02
N SER A 22 4.00 -5.48 1.31
CA SER A 22 3.79 -4.19 1.97
C SER A 22 4.27 -4.19 3.41
N MET A 23 4.09 -5.28 4.14
CA MET A 23 4.63 -5.43 5.49
C MET A 23 6.16 -5.41 5.47
N ALA A 24 6.80 -6.09 4.52
CA ALA A 24 8.25 -6.03 4.34
C ALA A 24 8.73 -4.59 4.09
N ILE A 25 8.03 -3.81 3.26
CA ILE A 25 8.35 -2.41 3.01
C ILE A 25 8.19 -1.56 4.28
N VAL A 26 7.12 -1.77 5.05
CA VAL A 26 6.88 -1.03 6.30
C VAL A 26 7.94 -1.33 7.36
N LEU A 27 8.34 -2.59 7.49
CA LEU A 27 9.36 -3.02 8.45
C LEU A 27 10.76 -2.50 8.09
N THR A 28 11.05 -2.35 6.81
CA THR A 28 12.36 -1.86 6.34
C THR A 28 12.45 -0.34 6.26
N ARG A 29 11.32 0.36 6.24
CA ARG A 29 11.25 1.81 6.09
C ARG A 29 10.57 2.45 7.28
N ARG A 30 11.20 3.49 7.82
CA ARG A 30 10.63 4.32 8.90
C ARG A 30 10.18 5.66 8.32
N GLY A 31 9.07 6.22 8.83
CA GLY A 31 8.58 7.54 8.49
C GLY A 31 7.17 7.56 7.91
N LEU A 32 6.70 8.75 7.56
CA LEU A 32 5.36 9.01 7.06
C LEU A 32 4.97 8.16 5.83
N PRO A 33 5.86 7.97 4.81
CA PRO A 33 5.51 7.13 3.67
C PRO A 33 5.23 5.67 4.05
N ALA A 34 5.98 5.13 5.03
CA ALA A 34 5.76 3.77 5.51
C ALA A 34 4.43 3.63 6.25
N ALA A 35 4.06 4.62 7.07
CA ALA A 35 2.78 4.64 7.77
C ALA A 35 1.59 4.71 6.78
N LEU A 36 1.67 5.56 5.75
CA LEU A 36 0.65 5.65 4.70
C LEU A 36 0.55 4.36 3.90
N GLN A 37 1.67 3.71 3.60
CA GLN A 37 1.70 2.41 2.94
C GLN A 37 0.98 1.35 3.79
N ALA A 38 1.28 1.29 5.09
CA ALA A 38 0.65 0.36 6.03
C ALA A 38 -0.87 0.58 6.11
N LEU A 39 -1.29 1.84 6.20
CA LEU A 39 -2.71 2.20 6.23
C LEU A 39 -3.43 1.79 4.94
N GLY A 40 -2.84 2.09 3.78
CA GLY A 40 -3.41 1.71 2.48
C GLY A 40 -3.56 0.20 2.32
N VAL A 41 -2.55 -0.55 2.75
CA VAL A 41 -2.60 -2.02 2.74
C VAL A 41 -3.63 -2.56 3.72
N GLY A 42 -3.77 -1.95 4.90
CA GLY A 42 -4.82 -2.27 5.85
C GLY A 42 -6.22 -2.12 5.23
N CYS A 43 -6.47 -1.04 4.49
CA CYS A 43 -7.73 -0.84 3.77
C CYS A 43 -8.01 -1.95 2.75
N PHE A 44 -7.01 -2.36 1.96
CA PHE A 44 -7.16 -3.48 1.03
C PHE A 44 -7.34 -4.82 1.76
N GLY A 45 -6.72 -4.99 2.92
CA GLY A 45 -6.93 -6.15 3.79
C GLY A 45 -8.37 -6.25 4.28
N VAL A 46 -8.96 -5.13 4.71
CA VAL A 46 -10.39 -5.06 5.09
C VAL A 46 -11.26 -5.43 3.90
N MET A 47 -11.01 -4.87 2.71
CA MET A 47 -11.76 -5.18 1.50
C MET A 47 -11.67 -6.68 1.14
N ALA A 48 -10.50 -7.29 1.21
CA ALA A 48 -10.32 -8.72 0.96
C ALA A 48 -11.10 -9.56 1.99
N LEU A 49 -11.08 -9.16 3.27
CA LEU A 49 -11.78 -9.84 4.34
C LEU A 49 -13.30 -9.77 4.16
N THR A 50 -13.83 -8.62 3.74
CA THR A 50 -15.27 -8.46 3.45
C THR A 50 -15.72 -9.41 2.33
N HIS A 51 -14.92 -9.55 1.27
CA HIS A 51 -15.22 -10.51 0.19
C HIS A 51 -15.15 -11.98 0.64
N VAL A 52 -14.26 -12.31 1.56
CA VAL A 52 -14.21 -13.65 2.17
C VAL A 52 -15.48 -13.91 2.98
N PHE A 53 -15.90 -12.95 3.81
CA PHE A 53 -17.13 -13.08 4.59
C PHE A 53 -18.38 -13.20 3.72
N GLU A 54 -18.42 -12.48 2.59
CA GLU A 54 -19.48 -12.62 1.59
C GLU A 54 -19.49 -14.03 0.98
N ALA A 55 -18.33 -14.53 0.55
CA ALA A 55 -18.23 -15.84 -0.08
C ALA A 55 -18.68 -16.98 0.84
N PHE A 56 -18.46 -16.85 2.14
CA PHE A 56 -18.86 -17.83 3.15
C PHE A 56 -20.22 -17.55 3.79
N SER A 57 -20.91 -16.46 3.37
CA SER A 57 -22.20 -16.03 3.94
C SER A 57 -22.20 -15.90 5.47
N MET A 58 -21.04 -15.52 6.05
CA MET A 58 -20.84 -15.51 7.51
C MET A 58 -21.60 -14.41 8.23
N LEU A 59 -22.03 -13.35 7.52
CA LEU A 59 -22.71 -12.20 8.10
C LEU A 59 -23.94 -11.78 7.26
N PRO A 60 -25.02 -12.55 7.26
CA PRO A 60 -26.21 -12.26 6.43
C PRO A 60 -26.89 -10.94 6.79
N ALA A 61 -26.70 -10.45 8.04
CA ALA A 61 -27.29 -9.20 8.50
C ALA A 61 -26.75 -7.95 7.78
N PHE A 62 -25.54 -8.00 7.22
CA PHE A 62 -24.93 -6.87 6.50
C PHE A 62 -25.33 -6.80 5.02
N GLY A 63 -26.11 -7.76 4.52
CA GLY A 63 -26.61 -7.76 3.14
C GLY A 63 -25.51 -7.72 2.08
N TRP A 64 -24.39 -8.36 2.33
CA TRP A 64 -23.26 -8.45 1.40
C TRP A 64 -23.74 -9.00 0.04
N GLY A 65 -23.27 -8.37 -1.05
CA GLY A 65 -23.63 -8.79 -2.41
C GLY A 65 -24.90 -8.17 -2.98
N GLN A 66 -25.69 -7.43 -2.21
CA GLN A 66 -26.84 -6.68 -2.74
C GLN A 66 -26.42 -5.26 -3.13
N ARG A 67 -26.84 -4.83 -4.31
CA ARG A 67 -26.62 -3.44 -4.76
C ARG A 67 -27.26 -2.46 -3.78
N ARG A 68 -26.48 -1.49 -3.23
CA ARG A 68 -26.89 -0.46 -2.27
C ARG A 68 -26.94 -0.90 -0.80
N THR A 69 -26.13 -1.84 -0.37
CA THR A 69 -25.99 -2.19 1.04
C THR A 69 -24.78 -1.51 1.68
N MET A 70 -24.81 -1.44 3.01
CA MET A 70 -23.70 -0.90 3.82
C MET A 70 -22.36 -1.56 3.49
N GLY A 71 -22.35 -2.87 3.20
CA GLY A 71 -21.15 -3.61 2.81
C GLY A 71 -20.47 -3.04 1.57
N HIS A 72 -21.26 -2.75 0.53
CA HIS A 72 -20.73 -2.16 -0.70
C HIS A 72 -20.15 -0.75 -0.50
N LEU A 73 -20.77 0.04 0.39
CA LEU A 73 -20.26 1.36 0.74
C LEU A 73 -18.91 1.26 1.47
N ILE A 74 -18.80 0.34 2.42
CA ILE A 74 -17.55 0.09 3.16
C ILE A 74 -16.42 -0.33 2.20
N ASP A 75 -16.70 -1.25 1.27
CA ASP A 75 -15.73 -1.68 0.26
C ASP A 75 -15.27 -0.53 -0.63
N LEU A 76 -16.20 0.30 -1.09
CA LEU A 76 -15.88 1.45 -1.95
C LEU A 76 -15.00 2.47 -1.21
N VAL A 77 -15.36 2.80 0.03
CA VAL A 77 -14.59 3.73 0.86
C VAL A 77 -13.20 3.15 1.17
N ALA A 78 -13.11 1.89 1.54
CA ALA A 78 -11.85 1.22 1.81
C ALA A 78 -10.96 1.16 0.56
N ALA A 79 -11.52 0.87 -0.62
CA ALA A 79 -10.80 0.87 -1.88
C ALA A 79 -10.23 2.26 -2.21
N LEU A 80 -11.05 3.31 -2.13
CA LEU A 80 -10.64 4.70 -2.41
C LEU A 80 -9.54 5.15 -1.45
N LEU A 81 -9.72 4.94 -0.14
CA LEU A 81 -8.72 5.27 0.87
C LEU A 81 -7.43 4.49 0.65
N GLY A 82 -7.52 3.20 0.34
CA GLY A 82 -6.37 2.36 0.05
C GLY A 82 -5.56 2.88 -1.14
N VAL A 83 -6.22 3.19 -2.26
CA VAL A 83 -5.58 3.74 -3.45
C VAL A 83 -4.94 5.09 -3.15
N MET A 84 -5.65 6.00 -2.47
CA MET A 84 -5.10 7.32 -2.12
C MET A 84 -3.88 7.21 -1.23
N CYS A 85 -3.91 6.38 -0.18
CA CYS A 85 -2.78 6.19 0.73
C CYS A 85 -1.56 5.60 0.02
N VAL A 86 -1.74 4.57 -0.79
CA VAL A 86 -0.64 3.93 -1.54
C VAL A 86 -0.04 4.90 -2.56
N THR A 87 -0.88 5.62 -3.30
CA THR A 87 -0.42 6.60 -4.30
C THR A 87 0.35 7.74 -3.64
N THR A 88 -0.16 8.29 -2.55
CA THR A 88 0.50 9.36 -1.80
C THR A 88 1.84 8.88 -1.23
N SER A 89 1.88 7.69 -0.65
CA SER A 89 3.12 7.08 -0.16
C SER A 89 4.16 6.95 -1.27
N PHE A 90 3.75 6.48 -2.45
CA PHE A 90 4.64 6.34 -3.60
C PHE A 90 5.17 7.68 -4.11
N LEU A 91 4.33 8.70 -4.18
CA LEU A 91 4.73 10.05 -4.60
C LEU A 91 5.72 10.68 -3.62
N LEU A 92 5.48 10.54 -2.31
CA LEU A 92 6.40 11.01 -1.28
C LEU A 92 7.76 10.31 -1.39
N TRP A 93 7.75 9.00 -1.58
CA TRP A 93 8.98 8.24 -1.78
C TRP A 93 9.76 8.68 -3.01
N ARG A 94 9.09 8.91 -4.15
CA ARG A 94 9.74 9.43 -5.37
C ARG A 94 10.35 10.81 -5.15
N ARG A 95 9.69 11.69 -4.39
CA ARG A 95 10.22 13.03 -4.06
C ARG A 95 11.50 12.91 -3.22
N ASP A 96 11.51 12.02 -2.26
CA ASP A 96 12.66 11.82 -1.36
C ASP A 96 13.88 11.28 -2.13
N GLN A 97 13.67 10.32 -3.01
CA GLN A 97 14.69 9.79 -3.91
C GLN A 97 15.31 10.88 -4.82
N ARG A 98 14.49 11.81 -5.32
CA ARG A 98 14.98 12.91 -6.15
C ARG A 98 15.83 13.90 -5.34
N ARG A 99 15.43 14.18 -4.11
CA ARG A 99 16.18 15.07 -3.20
C ARG A 99 17.56 14.47 -2.85
N SER A 100 17.62 13.19 -2.56
CA SER A 100 18.87 12.50 -2.25
C SER A 100 19.87 12.56 -3.42
N LYS A 101 19.41 12.41 -4.66
CA LYS A 101 20.27 12.52 -5.85
C LYS A 101 20.80 13.93 -6.08
N LEU A 102 20.00 14.96 -5.84
CA LEU A 102 20.42 16.36 -5.99
C LEU A 102 21.42 16.77 -4.89
N GLY A 103 21.24 16.28 -3.66
CA GLY A 103 22.18 16.52 -2.56
C GLY A 103 23.53 15.86 -2.79
N ALA A 104 23.56 14.67 -3.35
CA ALA A 104 24.82 13.95 -3.66
C ALA A 104 25.68 14.63 -4.74
N HIS A 105 25.07 15.37 -5.67
CA HIS A 105 25.78 16.13 -6.69
C HIS A 105 26.30 17.49 -6.19
N GLY A 106 25.67 18.04 -5.17
CA GLY A 106 26.08 19.34 -4.58
C GLY A 106 27.31 19.26 -3.67
N THR A 107 27.62 18.08 -3.12
CA THR A 107 28.75 17.88 -2.21
C THR A 107 30.04 17.47 -2.91
N ALA A 108 30.02 17.21 -4.21
CA ALA A 108 31.22 16.97 -5.02
C ALA A 108 31.82 18.30 -5.50
N ALA A 109 31.96 19.29 -4.61
CA ALA A 109 32.83 20.42 -4.87
C ALA A 109 34.28 19.92 -4.89
N PRO A 110 35.05 20.13 -5.96
CA PRO A 110 36.44 19.71 -5.99
C PRO A 110 37.17 20.45 -4.90
N SER A 111 37.82 19.70 -4.03
CA SER A 111 38.81 20.26 -3.08
C SER A 111 39.95 20.88 -3.88
N HIS A 112 39.73 22.09 -4.38
CA HIS A 112 40.69 22.86 -5.10
C HIS A 112 41.80 23.30 -4.14
N ASN A 113 42.91 22.62 -4.23
CA ASN A 113 44.24 23.14 -3.92
C ASN A 113 44.51 23.56 -2.47
N ARG A 114 45.10 22.67 -1.76
CA ARG A 114 46.13 23.07 -0.80
C ARG A 114 47.54 22.70 -1.28
N TRP A 115 47.96 23.25 -2.41
CA TRP A 115 49.37 23.39 -2.78
C TRP A 115 49.77 24.84 -2.62
N ARG A 116 50.05 25.29 -1.41
CA ARG A 116 50.87 26.45 -1.12
C ARG A 116 51.64 26.20 0.16
N GLY A 117 52.93 26.00 0.04
CA GLY A 117 53.79 26.05 1.16
C GLY A 117 55.04 25.20 0.97
N ALA A 118 55.97 25.69 0.21
CA ALA A 118 57.42 25.52 0.45
C ALA A 118 58.10 26.81 0.06
#